data_e869b233c1cff9c184c8aab1742e2a95
#
_entry.id   e869b233c1cff9c184c8aab1742e2a95
#
_cell.length_a   1.000
_cell.length_b   1.000
_cell.length_c   1.000
_cell.angle_alpha   90.00
_cell.angle_beta   90.00
_cell.angle_gamma   90.00
#
_symmetry.space_group_name_H-M   'P 1'
#
loop_
_entity.id
_entity.type
_entity.pdbx_description
1 polymer ?
#
loop_
_entity_poly.entity_id
_entity_poly.type
_entity_poly.pdbx_seq_one_letter_code
_entity_poly.pdbx_strand_id
1 'polypeptide(L)'
;MQRLALFIGSVVLAASQAQAELIINGQRVTSTDLTSTPNRPNYAAQNNFQSCLANLRSQAIAKGVSGSTYDRYTQNLSPDYSVIERLNYQPEFSTPIWDYLSGLVDEERVQLGRQKLQQHRDVLNRVSASYGIPAETIVAVWGVESNFGDISGKYPLLQALGTLSCEGRRQSYFRGEFFTTMKLLQRGDVYENQLKGSWAGAFGHTQFMPSTYDELAVDFDGDGRRDLVSSIPDALASTANFLSKRGWQSGQPWGFEVKIPQGMSISGEGRRNKKSLSSWINRGVVRADGSALVQGNLSSSSQAGLLAPAGPNGPVFLVFKNFDAIYSYNAAESYALAIAHLSDRLQGKGTFMATWPTDDPGTSRAERREIQQFLLNRGYDIGAVDGLIGDKTRQAIRQEQQRLGLSPTGRAGQQILGAFRNENAQRMMQ
;
A
#
# COMPACT_ATOMS: atom_id res chain seq x y z
N MET A 1 -16.27 26.87 -30.35
CA MET A 1 -16.75 28.21 -29.96
C MET A 1 -17.53 28.08 -28.65
N GLN A 2 -17.29 28.86 -27.73
CA GLN A 2 -17.77 29.20 -26.38
C GLN A 2 -16.90 28.65 -25.25
N ARG A 3 -16.09 29.59 -24.76
CA ARG A 3 -15.34 29.50 -23.50
C ARG A 3 -16.30 29.74 -22.34
N LEU A 4 -16.23 28.91 -21.31
CA LEU A 4 -16.86 29.22 -20.02
C LEU A 4 -15.75 29.45 -18.98
N ALA A 5 -15.67 30.70 -18.55
CA ALA A 5 -14.78 31.15 -17.48
C ALA A 5 -15.42 30.81 -16.13
N LEU A 6 -14.67 30.14 -15.23
CA LEU A 6 -15.07 29.95 -13.84
C LEU A 6 -14.44 31.05 -12.97
N PHE A 7 -15.27 31.82 -12.32
CA PHE A 7 -14.92 32.80 -11.28
C PHE A 7 -14.57 32.08 -9.97
N ILE A 8 -13.41 32.38 -9.41
CA ILE A 8 -13.01 31.98 -8.04
C ILE A 8 -13.44 33.13 -7.12
N GLY A 9 -14.48 32.89 -6.33
CA GLY A 9 -14.89 33.78 -5.25
C GLY A 9 -14.31 33.29 -3.92
N SER A 10 -13.41 34.08 -3.33
CA SER A 10 -12.91 33.87 -1.98
C SER A 10 -14.01 34.23 -0.98
N VAL A 11 -14.48 33.28 -0.17
CA VAL A 11 -15.33 33.53 1.00
C VAL A 11 -14.53 33.29 2.26
N VAL A 12 -14.25 34.37 2.97
CA VAL A 12 -13.77 34.36 4.35
C VAL A 12 -14.98 34.06 5.23
N LEU A 13 -15.01 32.92 5.91
CA LEU A 13 -16.04 32.64 6.92
C LEU A 13 -15.43 32.80 8.31
N ALA A 14 -15.97 33.78 9.02
CA ALA A 14 -15.76 33.98 10.44
C ALA A 14 -16.35 32.79 11.25
N ALA A 15 -15.58 32.27 12.19
CA ALA A 15 -16.02 31.25 13.13
C ALA A 15 -17.06 31.84 14.11
N SER A 16 -18.32 31.42 13.98
CA SER A 16 -19.30 31.48 15.06
C SER A 16 -19.54 30.05 15.56
N GLN A 17 -19.33 29.82 16.86
CA GLN A 17 -19.68 28.59 17.54
C GLN A 17 -21.21 28.41 17.49
N ALA A 18 -21.71 27.59 16.57
CA ALA A 18 -23.06 27.06 16.62
C ALA A 18 -22.95 25.59 17.03
N GLN A 19 -23.46 25.25 18.21
CA GLN A 19 -23.72 23.89 18.64
C GLN A 19 -24.68 23.27 17.63
N ALA A 20 -24.21 22.29 16.86
CA ALA A 20 -25.08 21.55 15.96
C ALA A 20 -25.98 20.62 16.79
N GLU A 21 -27.27 20.95 16.86
CA GLU A 21 -28.30 20.05 17.38
C GLU A 21 -28.54 18.94 16.33
N LEU A 22 -28.36 17.70 16.74
CA LEU A 22 -28.67 16.55 15.91
C LEU A 22 -30.16 16.19 16.08
N ILE A 23 -30.97 16.37 15.04
CA ILE A 23 -32.37 15.97 15.01
C ILE A 23 -32.50 14.76 14.05
N ILE A 24 -32.91 13.61 14.57
CA ILE A 24 -33.19 12.40 13.80
C ILE A 24 -34.69 12.09 13.93
N ASN A 25 -35.39 12.01 12.79
CA ASN A 25 -36.82 11.74 12.72
C ASN A 25 -37.71 12.63 13.60
N GLY A 26 -37.37 13.94 13.68
CA GLY A 26 -38.17 14.92 14.41
C GLY A 26 -38.04 14.89 15.93
N GLN A 27 -37.13 14.09 16.49
CA GLN A 27 -36.85 14.05 17.93
C GLN A 27 -35.43 14.56 18.23
N ARG A 28 -35.32 15.32 19.32
CA ARG A 28 -34.05 15.90 19.82
C ARG A 28 -33.25 14.80 20.52
N VAL A 29 -32.03 14.52 20.04
CA VAL A 29 -31.13 13.52 20.67
C VAL A 29 -30.19 14.27 21.63
N THR A 30 -30.22 13.93 22.91
CA THR A 30 -29.31 14.48 23.93
C THR A 30 -28.09 13.57 24.10
N SER A 31 -26.98 14.13 24.61
CA SER A 31 -25.71 13.44 24.80
C SER A 31 -25.75 12.23 25.76
N THR A 32 -26.85 12.06 26.49
CA THR A 32 -27.12 10.90 27.38
C THR A 32 -27.65 9.67 26.64
N ASP A 33 -28.12 9.82 25.41
CA ASP A 33 -28.66 8.69 24.62
C ASP A 33 -27.56 7.88 23.89
N LEU A 34 -26.30 8.29 24.02
CA LEU A 34 -25.13 7.68 23.36
C LEU A 34 -24.34 6.70 24.24
N THR A 35 -24.83 6.39 25.46
CA THR A 35 -24.17 5.39 26.32
C THR A 35 -24.71 3.98 26.09
N SER A 36 -23.89 3.20 25.42
CA SER A 36 -23.71 1.75 25.52
C SER A 36 -24.96 0.87 25.60
N THR A 37 -25.42 0.40 24.44
CA THR A 37 -26.02 -0.93 24.35
C THR A 37 -25.05 -1.88 23.62
N PRO A 38 -24.82 -3.11 24.15
CA PRO A 38 -23.98 -4.07 23.45
C PRO A 38 -24.69 -4.51 22.17
N ASN A 39 -23.92 -4.50 21.09
CA ASN A 39 -24.10 -5.09 19.78
C ASN A 39 -25.41 -5.87 19.56
N ARG A 40 -26.53 -5.21 19.34
CA ARG A 40 -27.68 -5.82 18.68
C ARG A 40 -27.39 -5.83 17.18
N PRO A 41 -27.48 -6.98 16.49
CA PRO A 41 -27.36 -7.01 15.03
C PRO A 41 -28.35 -5.99 14.44
N ASN A 42 -27.88 -5.10 13.59
CA ASN A 42 -28.74 -4.16 12.89
C ASN A 42 -29.52 -4.94 11.81
N TYR A 43 -30.65 -5.50 12.18
CA TYR A 43 -31.49 -6.35 11.30
C TYR A 43 -31.88 -5.65 10.00
N ALA A 44 -32.06 -4.33 10.01
CA ALA A 44 -32.38 -3.57 8.81
C ALA A 44 -31.20 -3.55 7.83
N ALA A 45 -29.99 -3.33 8.32
CA ALA A 45 -28.78 -3.35 7.49
C ALA A 45 -28.48 -4.75 6.95
N GLN A 46 -28.71 -5.79 7.75
CA GLN A 46 -28.54 -7.18 7.32
C GLN A 46 -29.57 -7.58 6.27
N ASN A 47 -30.84 -7.16 6.41
CA ASN A 47 -31.89 -7.40 5.41
C ASN A 47 -31.56 -6.68 4.07
N ASN A 48 -31.04 -5.46 4.12
CA ASN A 48 -30.60 -4.74 2.93
C ASN A 48 -29.43 -5.46 2.23
N PHE A 49 -28.47 -5.98 3.00
CA PHE A 49 -27.34 -6.72 2.47
C PHE A 49 -27.80 -8.03 1.78
N GLN A 50 -28.67 -8.82 2.41
CA GLN A 50 -29.19 -10.04 1.82
C GLN A 50 -30.03 -9.75 0.55
N SER A 51 -30.81 -8.69 0.54
CA SER A 51 -31.53 -8.24 -0.65
C SER A 51 -30.58 -7.85 -1.78
N CYS A 52 -29.48 -7.16 -1.45
CA CYS A 52 -28.43 -6.85 -2.42
C CYS A 52 -27.81 -8.13 -3.00
N LEU A 53 -27.40 -9.08 -2.16
CA LEU A 53 -26.84 -10.35 -2.62
C LEU A 53 -27.84 -11.10 -3.54
N ALA A 54 -29.13 -11.15 -3.19
CA ALA A 54 -30.16 -11.77 -4.04
C ALA A 54 -30.19 -11.12 -5.43
N ASN A 55 -30.10 -9.79 -5.51
CA ASN A 55 -30.08 -9.04 -6.76
C ASN A 55 -28.79 -9.26 -7.59
N LEU A 56 -27.68 -9.62 -6.94
CA LEU A 56 -26.41 -9.90 -7.62
C LEU A 56 -26.35 -11.31 -8.22
N ARG A 57 -27.24 -12.23 -7.83
CA ARG A 57 -27.23 -13.64 -8.25
C ARG A 57 -27.25 -13.82 -9.77
N SER A 58 -28.14 -13.15 -10.45
CA SER A 58 -28.25 -13.22 -11.92
C SER A 58 -27.00 -12.67 -12.63
N GLN A 59 -26.41 -11.61 -12.08
CA GLN A 59 -25.16 -11.04 -12.60
C GLN A 59 -23.99 -12.02 -12.41
N ALA A 60 -23.89 -12.69 -11.26
CA ALA A 60 -22.86 -13.69 -11.00
C ALA A 60 -22.97 -14.87 -11.96
N ILE A 61 -24.18 -15.37 -12.21
CA ILE A 61 -24.44 -16.45 -13.18
C ILE A 61 -24.02 -16.01 -14.59
N ALA A 62 -24.36 -14.81 -15.02
CA ALA A 62 -23.94 -14.26 -16.31
C ALA A 62 -22.41 -14.11 -16.43
N LYS A 63 -21.69 -14.07 -15.31
CA LYS A 63 -20.19 -14.03 -15.25
C LYS A 63 -19.56 -15.40 -15.04
N GLY A 64 -20.33 -16.51 -15.10
CA GLY A 64 -19.84 -17.87 -15.06
C GLY A 64 -19.79 -18.53 -13.68
N VAL A 65 -20.38 -17.90 -12.66
CA VAL A 65 -20.60 -18.55 -11.35
C VAL A 65 -21.85 -19.41 -11.44
N SER A 66 -21.79 -20.69 -11.04
CA SER A 66 -23.00 -21.52 -11.00
C SER A 66 -23.97 -21.05 -9.92
N GLY A 67 -25.27 -21.24 -10.12
CA GLY A 67 -26.27 -20.90 -9.12
C GLY A 67 -26.01 -21.57 -7.77
N SER A 68 -25.63 -22.85 -7.80
CA SER A 68 -25.30 -23.62 -6.58
C SER A 68 -24.07 -23.08 -5.85
N THR A 69 -23.04 -22.66 -6.57
CA THR A 69 -21.84 -22.01 -5.97
C THR A 69 -22.24 -20.67 -5.33
N TYR A 70 -23.00 -19.85 -6.06
CA TYR A 70 -23.44 -18.56 -5.54
C TYR A 70 -24.26 -18.73 -4.24
N ASP A 71 -25.27 -19.60 -4.28
CA ASP A 71 -26.14 -19.83 -3.15
C ASP A 71 -25.37 -20.38 -1.94
N ARG A 72 -24.46 -21.35 -2.17
CA ARG A 72 -23.60 -21.92 -1.11
C ARG A 72 -22.80 -20.85 -0.36
N TYR A 73 -22.18 -19.91 -1.07
CA TYR A 73 -21.28 -18.93 -0.48
C TYR A 73 -21.95 -17.62 -0.04
N THR A 74 -23.23 -17.42 -0.33
CA THR A 74 -23.99 -16.22 0.05
C THR A 74 -25.06 -16.44 1.10
N GLN A 75 -25.62 -17.66 1.22
CA GLN A 75 -26.77 -17.94 2.09
C GLN A 75 -26.58 -17.52 3.56
N ASN A 76 -25.35 -17.63 4.09
CA ASN A 76 -25.02 -17.30 5.48
C ASN A 76 -24.03 -16.13 5.57
N LEU A 77 -23.81 -15.40 4.48
CA LEU A 77 -22.86 -14.31 4.45
C LEU A 77 -23.40 -13.11 5.19
N SER A 78 -22.66 -12.60 6.16
CA SER A 78 -22.98 -11.37 6.90
C SER A 78 -22.04 -10.24 6.45
N PRO A 79 -22.48 -8.97 6.48
CA PRO A 79 -21.62 -7.85 6.12
C PRO A 79 -20.56 -7.58 7.20
N ASP A 80 -19.40 -7.11 6.78
CA ASP A 80 -18.37 -6.53 7.65
C ASP A 80 -18.19 -5.04 7.29
N TYR A 81 -18.85 -4.18 8.05
CA TYR A 81 -18.81 -2.73 7.78
C TYR A 81 -17.45 -2.08 8.09
N SER A 82 -16.55 -2.76 8.80
CA SER A 82 -15.20 -2.23 9.04
C SER A 82 -14.40 -2.05 7.76
N VAL A 83 -14.73 -2.77 6.68
CA VAL A 83 -14.09 -2.60 5.37
C VAL A 83 -14.50 -1.30 4.68
N ILE A 84 -15.69 -0.76 4.99
CA ILE A 84 -16.17 0.52 4.45
C ILE A 84 -15.37 1.69 5.02
N GLU A 85 -15.02 1.63 6.32
CA GLU A 85 -14.16 2.62 6.96
C GLU A 85 -12.78 2.67 6.29
N ARG A 86 -12.23 1.50 5.97
CA ARG A 86 -10.93 1.35 5.29
C ARG A 86 -10.93 1.88 3.86
N LEU A 87 -12.08 1.89 3.19
CA LEU A 87 -12.22 2.35 1.79
C LEU A 87 -11.74 3.79 1.59
N ASN A 88 -11.79 4.62 2.63
CA ASN A 88 -11.37 6.03 2.60
C ASN A 88 -9.95 6.27 3.13
N TYR A 89 -9.28 5.23 3.63
CA TYR A 89 -7.92 5.31 4.15
C TYR A 89 -6.94 4.57 3.23
N GLN A 90 -6.18 5.34 2.46
CA GLN A 90 -5.17 4.84 1.52
C GLN A 90 -3.83 5.54 1.85
N PRO A 91 -2.99 4.94 2.72
CA PRO A 91 -1.77 5.57 3.23
C PRO A 91 -0.76 5.90 2.12
N GLU A 92 -0.74 5.14 1.01
CA GLU A 92 0.12 5.36 -0.14
C GLU A 92 -0.10 6.70 -0.85
N PHE A 93 -1.26 7.34 -0.63
CA PHE A 93 -1.60 8.67 -1.18
C PHE A 93 -1.63 9.79 -0.13
N SER A 94 -1.73 9.45 1.15
CA SER A 94 -1.92 10.43 2.23
C SER A 94 -0.72 10.56 3.17
N THR A 95 0.12 9.52 3.24
CA THR A 95 1.32 9.53 4.09
C THR A 95 2.46 10.23 3.36
N PRO A 96 3.20 11.15 4.01
CA PRO A 96 4.41 11.72 3.43
C PRO A 96 5.37 10.63 2.94
N ILE A 97 6.00 10.85 1.78
CA ILE A 97 6.83 9.84 1.12
C ILE A 97 7.97 9.31 2.02
N TRP A 98 8.57 10.16 2.83
CA TRP A 98 9.63 9.77 3.77
C TRP A 98 9.14 8.88 4.90
N ASP A 99 7.91 9.07 5.39
CA ASP A 99 7.29 8.20 6.39
C ASP A 99 6.88 6.86 5.78
N TYR A 100 6.37 6.90 4.54
CA TYR A 100 5.97 5.71 3.81
C TYR A 100 7.17 4.80 3.55
N LEU A 101 8.27 5.37 3.03
CA LEU A 101 9.49 4.64 2.74
C LEU A 101 10.19 4.12 4.00
N SER A 102 10.31 4.94 5.05
CA SER A 102 10.96 4.52 6.31
C SER A 102 10.24 3.35 7.00
N GLY A 103 8.92 3.21 6.75
CA GLY A 103 8.14 2.09 7.26
C GLY A 103 8.23 0.82 6.42
N LEU A 104 8.64 0.93 5.16
CA LEU A 104 8.69 -0.19 4.21
C LEU A 104 10.09 -0.59 3.77
N VAL A 105 11.09 0.30 3.96
CA VAL A 105 12.48 0.06 3.52
C VAL A 105 13.42 0.37 4.68
N ASP A 106 13.26 -0.34 5.78
CA ASP A 106 14.14 -0.28 6.94
C ASP A 106 15.17 -1.42 6.93
N GLU A 107 16.18 -1.31 7.78
CA GLU A 107 17.28 -2.28 7.83
C GLU A 107 16.80 -3.68 8.24
N GLU A 108 15.81 -3.79 9.14
CA GLU A 108 15.23 -5.07 9.55
C GLU A 108 14.61 -5.81 8.34
N ARG A 109 13.84 -5.08 7.50
CA ARG A 109 13.25 -5.66 6.29
C ARG A 109 14.32 -6.01 5.24
N VAL A 110 15.35 -5.19 5.10
CA VAL A 110 16.47 -5.48 4.20
C VAL A 110 17.20 -6.77 4.63
N GLN A 111 17.50 -6.92 5.92
CA GLN A 111 18.14 -8.14 6.43
C GLN A 111 17.26 -9.37 6.26
N LEU A 112 15.97 -9.27 6.60
CA LEU A 112 15.02 -10.37 6.39
C LEU A 112 14.89 -10.73 4.91
N GLY A 113 14.82 -9.74 4.03
CA GLY A 113 14.78 -9.96 2.58
C GLY A 113 16.03 -10.66 2.05
N ARG A 114 17.22 -10.32 2.54
CA ARG A 114 18.47 -11.04 2.20
C ARG A 114 18.44 -12.50 2.69
N GLN A 115 17.89 -12.76 3.87
CA GLN A 115 17.67 -14.12 4.34
C GLN A 115 16.71 -14.90 3.43
N LYS A 116 15.61 -14.25 2.98
CA LYS A 116 14.66 -14.87 2.04
C LYS A 116 15.27 -15.13 0.67
N LEU A 117 16.11 -14.24 0.16
CA LEU A 117 16.88 -14.47 -1.07
C LEU A 117 17.77 -15.71 -0.96
N GLN A 118 18.43 -15.90 0.16
CA GLN A 118 19.27 -17.07 0.40
C GLN A 118 18.42 -18.34 0.60
N GLN A 119 17.36 -18.27 1.40
CA GLN A 119 16.47 -19.39 1.73
C GLN A 119 15.79 -19.97 0.47
N HIS A 120 15.40 -19.11 -0.47
CA HIS A 120 14.66 -19.49 -1.68
C HIS A 120 15.49 -19.35 -2.96
N ARG A 121 16.82 -19.40 -2.84
CA ARG A 121 17.77 -19.13 -3.93
C ARG A 121 17.49 -19.94 -5.18
N ASP A 122 17.27 -21.26 -5.05
CA ASP A 122 17.11 -22.13 -6.21
C ASP A 122 15.80 -21.86 -6.97
N VAL A 123 14.72 -21.60 -6.25
CA VAL A 123 13.44 -21.19 -6.84
C VAL A 123 13.59 -19.83 -7.51
N LEU A 124 14.17 -18.86 -6.83
CA LEU A 124 14.35 -17.50 -7.35
C LEU A 124 15.24 -17.48 -8.60
N ASN A 125 16.31 -18.28 -8.65
CA ASN A 125 17.15 -18.40 -9.83
C ASN A 125 16.36 -18.94 -11.03
N ARG A 126 15.54 -19.98 -10.84
CA ARG A 126 14.67 -20.53 -11.90
C ARG A 126 13.63 -19.51 -12.36
N VAL A 127 12.98 -18.83 -11.41
CA VAL A 127 11.98 -17.80 -11.72
C VAL A 127 12.62 -16.64 -12.48
N SER A 128 13.76 -16.12 -12.00
CA SER A 128 14.51 -15.05 -12.67
C SER A 128 14.91 -15.44 -14.10
N ALA A 129 15.39 -16.65 -14.30
CA ALA A 129 15.75 -17.16 -15.63
C ALA A 129 14.53 -17.25 -16.56
N SER A 130 13.37 -17.67 -16.03
CA SER A 130 12.13 -17.84 -16.83
C SER A 130 11.48 -16.51 -17.23
N TYR A 131 11.54 -15.50 -16.37
CA TYR A 131 10.80 -14.23 -16.57
C TYR A 131 11.70 -13.01 -16.82
N GLY A 132 13.02 -13.12 -16.61
CA GLY A 132 13.96 -12.01 -16.76
C GLY A 132 13.82 -10.93 -15.70
N ILE A 133 13.25 -11.28 -14.54
CA ILE A 133 13.07 -10.36 -13.39
C ILE A 133 14.14 -10.67 -12.34
N PRO A 134 14.90 -9.67 -11.82
CA PRO A 134 15.85 -9.91 -10.74
C PRO A 134 15.18 -10.50 -9.49
N ALA A 135 15.82 -11.46 -8.85
CA ALA A 135 15.35 -12.08 -7.61
C ALA A 135 15.05 -11.06 -6.52
N GLU A 136 15.89 -10.04 -6.42
CA GLU A 136 15.75 -8.96 -5.44
C GLU A 136 14.48 -8.14 -5.67
N THR A 137 14.06 -7.95 -6.91
CA THR A 137 12.81 -7.24 -7.23
C THR A 137 11.59 -8.09 -6.82
N ILE A 138 11.62 -9.40 -7.10
CA ILE A 138 10.56 -10.32 -6.72
C ILE A 138 10.41 -10.37 -5.19
N VAL A 139 11.54 -10.50 -4.49
CA VAL A 139 11.57 -10.52 -3.01
C VAL A 139 11.18 -9.17 -2.41
N ALA A 140 11.51 -8.04 -3.08
CA ALA A 140 11.07 -6.72 -2.66
C ALA A 140 9.54 -6.56 -2.73
N VAL A 141 8.89 -7.05 -3.78
CA VAL A 141 7.42 -7.11 -3.85
C VAL A 141 6.87 -7.94 -2.68
N TRP A 142 7.38 -9.16 -2.49
CA TRP A 142 6.96 -10.02 -1.40
C TRP A 142 7.11 -9.37 -0.02
N GLY A 143 8.22 -8.65 0.20
CA GLY A 143 8.48 -7.92 1.44
C GLY A 143 7.52 -6.77 1.68
N VAL A 144 7.20 -5.99 0.65
CA VAL A 144 6.29 -4.84 0.76
C VAL A 144 4.84 -5.30 0.92
N GLU A 145 4.42 -6.34 0.20
CA GLU A 145 3.05 -6.84 0.19
C GLU A 145 2.64 -7.52 1.49
N SER A 146 3.45 -8.42 2.01
CA SER A 146 3.06 -9.26 3.15
C SER A 146 4.13 -9.43 4.22
N ASN A 147 5.18 -8.61 4.20
CA ASN A 147 6.35 -8.83 5.06
C ASN A 147 6.88 -10.27 4.93
N PHE A 148 7.06 -10.71 3.69
CA PHE A 148 7.54 -12.06 3.34
C PHE A 148 6.60 -13.19 3.80
N GLY A 149 5.29 -12.94 3.78
CA GLY A 149 4.25 -13.90 4.13
C GLY A 149 3.77 -13.84 5.58
N ASP A 150 4.41 -13.07 6.45
CA ASP A 150 4.01 -12.95 7.87
C ASP A 150 2.66 -12.22 8.04
N ILE A 151 2.31 -11.34 7.10
CA ILE A 151 1.11 -10.49 7.16
C ILE A 151 0.33 -10.65 5.88
N SER A 152 -0.52 -11.68 5.78
CA SER A 152 -1.34 -11.96 4.60
C SER A 152 -2.74 -11.33 4.64
N GLY A 153 -3.08 -10.63 5.72
CA GLY A 153 -4.41 -10.06 5.95
C GLY A 153 -5.30 -10.96 6.82
N LYS A 154 -6.38 -10.38 7.34
CA LYS A 154 -7.27 -11.04 8.33
C LYS A 154 -8.73 -11.14 7.91
N TYR A 155 -9.12 -10.46 6.83
CA TYR A 155 -10.50 -10.38 6.39
C TYR A 155 -10.86 -11.62 5.56
N PRO A 156 -11.97 -12.34 5.87
CA PRO A 156 -12.50 -13.35 4.97
C PRO A 156 -12.90 -12.70 3.65
N LEU A 157 -12.32 -13.15 2.53
CA LEU A 157 -12.47 -12.47 1.23
C LEU A 157 -13.94 -12.37 0.79
N LEU A 158 -14.71 -13.45 0.92
CA LEU A 158 -16.11 -13.43 0.52
C LEU A 158 -16.93 -12.41 1.31
N GLN A 159 -16.65 -12.28 2.62
CA GLN A 159 -17.32 -11.31 3.47
C GLN A 159 -16.94 -9.88 3.10
N ALA A 160 -15.65 -9.61 2.99
CA ALA A 160 -15.13 -8.29 2.62
C ALA A 160 -15.64 -7.85 1.23
N LEU A 161 -15.45 -8.68 0.22
CA LEU A 161 -15.86 -8.39 -1.14
C LEU A 161 -17.37 -8.35 -1.31
N GLY A 162 -18.13 -9.23 -0.62
CA GLY A 162 -19.58 -9.18 -0.59
C GLY A 162 -20.09 -7.86 -0.02
N THR A 163 -19.52 -7.40 1.09
CA THR A 163 -19.87 -6.11 1.69
C THR A 163 -19.58 -4.96 0.72
N LEU A 164 -18.38 -4.90 0.16
CA LEU A 164 -17.96 -3.85 -0.78
C LEU A 164 -18.71 -3.90 -2.12
N SER A 165 -19.31 -5.05 -2.46
CA SER A 165 -20.17 -5.21 -3.64
C SER A 165 -21.53 -4.55 -3.49
N CYS A 166 -22.00 -4.45 -2.24
CA CYS A 166 -23.31 -3.91 -1.89
C CYS A 166 -23.25 -2.49 -1.32
N GLU A 167 -22.13 -2.13 -0.67
CA GLU A 167 -21.99 -0.91 0.10
C GLU A 167 -20.75 -0.11 -0.31
N GLY A 168 -20.77 1.20 -0.07
CA GLY A 168 -19.65 2.10 -0.32
C GLY A 168 -19.48 2.48 -1.79
N ARG A 169 -18.27 2.93 -2.13
CA ARG A 169 -17.89 3.36 -3.49
C ARG A 169 -17.23 2.22 -4.27
N ARG A 170 -17.20 2.31 -5.61
CA ARG A 170 -16.57 1.32 -6.52
C ARG A 170 -17.22 -0.08 -6.46
N GLN A 171 -18.50 -0.17 -6.13
CA GLN A 171 -19.22 -1.45 -6.04
C GLN A 171 -19.07 -2.33 -7.27
N SER A 172 -19.13 -1.76 -8.48
CA SER A 172 -18.97 -2.51 -9.73
C SER A 172 -17.61 -3.24 -9.83
N TYR A 173 -16.52 -2.59 -9.37
CA TYR A 173 -15.21 -3.21 -9.29
C TYR A 173 -15.21 -4.39 -8.30
N PHE A 174 -15.70 -4.16 -7.08
CA PHE A 174 -15.73 -5.20 -6.06
C PHE A 174 -16.66 -6.36 -6.39
N ARG A 175 -17.75 -6.13 -7.14
CA ARG A 175 -18.60 -7.22 -7.71
C ARG A 175 -17.81 -8.11 -8.64
N GLY A 176 -16.95 -7.54 -9.49
CA GLY A 176 -16.05 -8.30 -10.34
C GLY A 176 -15.13 -9.20 -9.54
N GLU A 177 -14.49 -8.67 -8.51
CA GLU A 177 -13.61 -9.43 -7.62
C GLU A 177 -14.35 -10.51 -6.82
N PHE A 178 -15.55 -10.21 -6.32
CA PHE A 178 -16.42 -11.15 -5.60
C PHE A 178 -16.81 -12.34 -6.47
N PHE A 179 -17.28 -12.08 -7.70
CA PHE A 179 -17.66 -13.16 -8.62
C PHE A 179 -16.44 -13.97 -9.07
N THR A 180 -15.30 -13.33 -9.25
CA THR A 180 -14.06 -14.03 -9.60
C THR A 180 -13.59 -14.92 -8.44
N THR A 181 -13.70 -14.47 -7.18
CA THR A 181 -13.42 -15.31 -6.01
C THR A 181 -14.29 -16.58 -6.00
N MET A 182 -15.58 -16.44 -6.30
CA MET A 182 -16.48 -17.60 -6.41
C MET A 182 -16.11 -18.54 -7.56
N LYS A 183 -15.65 -18.00 -8.70
CA LYS A 183 -15.17 -18.84 -9.81
C LYS A 183 -13.92 -19.61 -9.42
N LEU A 184 -12.98 -19.01 -8.70
CA LEU A 184 -11.78 -19.69 -8.21
C LEU A 184 -12.15 -20.84 -7.28
N LEU A 185 -13.09 -20.62 -6.36
CA LEU A 185 -13.63 -21.66 -5.48
C LEU A 185 -14.35 -22.77 -6.26
N GLN A 186 -15.17 -22.40 -7.25
CA GLN A 186 -15.92 -23.33 -8.09
C GLN A 186 -15.01 -24.27 -8.87
N ARG A 187 -13.85 -23.78 -9.34
CA ARG A 187 -12.87 -24.57 -10.08
C ARG A 187 -11.94 -25.37 -9.17
N GLY A 188 -11.95 -25.09 -7.85
CA GLY A 188 -11.01 -25.70 -6.90
C GLY A 188 -9.61 -25.11 -6.94
N ASP A 189 -9.44 -23.94 -7.56
CA ASP A 189 -8.15 -23.23 -7.62
C ASP A 189 -7.69 -22.80 -6.23
N VAL A 190 -8.64 -22.46 -5.36
CA VAL A 190 -8.42 -22.03 -3.97
C VAL A 190 -9.43 -22.69 -3.02
N TYR A 191 -9.08 -22.79 -1.75
CA TYR A 191 -9.97 -23.28 -0.71
C TYR A 191 -10.50 -22.15 0.15
N GLU A 192 -11.78 -22.26 0.60
CA GLU A 192 -12.43 -21.23 1.40
C GLU A 192 -11.66 -20.88 2.68
N ASN A 193 -11.11 -21.90 3.38
CA ASN A 193 -10.34 -21.72 4.60
C ASN A 193 -9.01 -20.95 4.39
N GLN A 194 -8.49 -20.87 3.17
CA GLN A 194 -7.30 -20.13 2.79
C GLN A 194 -7.60 -18.68 2.37
N LEU A 195 -8.87 -18.37 2.09
CA LEU A 195 -9.28 -17.06 1.55
C LEU A 195 -9.43 -16.01 2.65
N LYS A 196 -8.30 -15.69 3.29
CA LYS A 196 -8.14 -14.50 4.14
C LYS A 196 -7.15 -13.55 3.48
N GLY A 197 -7.44 -12.25 3.60
CA GLY A 197 -6.59 -11.25 2.94
C GLY A 197 -6.81 -9.84 3.46
N SER A 198 -6.53 -8.87 2.62
CA SER A 198 -6.77 -7.45 2.90
C SER A 198 -8.27 -7.13 2.96
N TRP A 199 -8.61 -5.99 3.50
CA TRP A 199 -9.98 -5.46 3.51
C TRP A 199 -10.59 -5.31 2.10
N ALA A 200 -9.73 -5.15 1.08
CA ALA A 200 -10.13 -4.96 -0.32
C ALA A 200 -10.13 -6.26 -1.14
N GLY A 201 -9.76 -7.40 -0.54
CA GLY A 201 -9.79 -8.71 -1.18
C GLY A 201 -8.47 -9.18 -1.81
N ALA A 202 -7.36 -8.46 -1.61
CA ALA A 202 -6.03 -8.95 -1.98
C ALA A 202 -5.60 -10.06 -1.02
N PHE A 203 -4.98 -11.15 -1.53
CA PHE A 203 -4.66 -12.32 -0.72
C PHE A 203 -3.37 -13.03 -1.13
N GLY A 204 -2.91 -13.92 -0.26
CA GLY A 204 -1.71 -14.72 -0.46
C GLY A 204 -0.41 -13.96 -0.18
N HIS A 205 0.72 -14.63 -0.43
CA HIS A 205 2.06 -14.10 -0.16
C HIS A 205 2.34 -12.76 -0.85
N THR A 206 1.82 -12.54 -2.05
CA THR A 206 2.09 -11.37 -2.88
C THR A 206 0.83 -10.54 -3.16
N GLN A 207 -0.21 -10.74 -2.36
CA GLN A 207 -1.42 -9.91 -2.27
C GLN A 207 -2.09 -9.65 -3.63
N PHE A 208 -2.30 -10.72 -4.42
CA PHE A 208 -3.06 -10.61 -5.66
C PHE A 208 -4.55 -10.38 -5.39
N MET A 209 -5.16 -9.51 -6.19
CA MET A 209 -6.61 -9.46 -6.30
C MET A 209 -7.11 -10.74 -6.98
N PRO A 210 -8.35 -11.22 -6.70
CA PRO A 210 -8.89 -12.41 -7.35
C PRO A 210 -8.83 -12.38 -8.88
N SER A 211 -9.10 -11.24 -9.51
CA SER A 211 -8.97 -11.08 -10.96
C SER A 211 -7.52 -11.17 -11.44
N THR A 212 -6.58 -10.64 -10.69
CA THR A 212 -5.15 -10.76 -10.99
C THR A 212 -4.68 -12.20 -10.86
N TYR A 213 -5.16 -12.91 -9.84
CA TYR A 213 -4.91 -14.34 -9.69
C TYR A 213 -5.44 -15.13 -10.90
N ASP A 214 -6.70 -14.90 -11.27
CA ASP A 214 -7.33 -15.57 -12.40
C ASP A 214 -6.54 -15.40 -13.70
N GLU A 215 -6.04 -14.19 -13.95
CA GLU A 215 -5.28 -13.82 -15.15
C GLU A 215 -3.82 -14.29 -15.12
N LEU A 216 -3.11 -14.18 -13.98
CA LEU A 216 -1.65 -14.17 -13.95
C LEU A 216 -1.01 -15.16 -12.98
N ALA A 217 -1.78 -15.86 -12.13
CA ALA A 217 -1.22 -16.87 -11.25
C ALA A 217 -0.69 -18.06 -12.08
N VAL A 218 0.45 -18.61 -11.66
CA VAL A 218 1.10 -19.74 -12.32
C VAL A 218 1.37 -20.86 -11.33
N ASP A 219 1.29 -22.10 -11.80
CA ASP A 219 1.76 -23.29 -11.12
C ASP A 219 3.24 -23.47 -11.50
N PHE A 220 4.13 -23.14 -10.61
CA PHE A 220 5.57 -23.16 -10.88
C PHE A 220 6.27 -24.37 -10.28
N ASP A 221 5.73 -24.95 -9.23
CA ASP A 221 6.25 -26.19 -8.65
C ASP A 221 5.73 -27.44 -9.36
N GLY A 222 4.68 -27.30 -10.18
CA GLY A 222 4.18 -28.37 -11.07
C GLY A 222 3.27 -29.35 -10.35
N ASP A 223 2.64 -28.94 -9.22
CA ASP A 223 1.73 -29.80 -8.47
C ASP A 223 0.30 -29.83 -9.05
N GLY A 224 0.05 -29.09 -10.13
CA GLY A 224 -1.25 -28.97 -10.82
C GLY A 224 -2.13 -27.85 -10.24
N ARG A 225 -1.61 -27.00 -9.37
CA ARG A 225 -2.33 -25.92 -8.70
C ARG A 225 -1.56 -24.62 -8.78
N ARG A 226 -2.24 -23.50 -8.70
CA ARG A 226 -1.66 -22.15 -8.65
C ARG A 226 -1.83 -21.60 -7.23
N ASP A 227 -1.06 -22.08 -6.25
CA ASP A 227 -1.27 -21.78 -4.83
C ASP A 227 -0.43 -20.60 -4.34
N LEU A 228 -0.97 -19.40 -4.35
CA LEU A 228 -0.31 -18.20 -3.85
C LEU A 228 -0.36 -18.05 -2.32
N VAL A 229 -1.04 -18.95 -1.63
CA VAL A 229 -1.22 -18.91 -0.17
C VAL A 229 -0.24 -19.84 0.53
N SER A 230 -0.02 -21.05 0.00
CA SER A 230 0.78 -22.08 0.64
C SER A 230 2.05 -22.41 -0.16
N SER A 231 2.08 -22.17 -1.48
CA SER A 231 3.26 -22.40 -2.34
C SER A 231 4.04 -21.10 -2.55
N ILE A 232 5.20 -20.99 -1.92
CA ILE A 232 6.14 -19.87 -2.15
C ILE A 232 6.63 -19.87 -3.61
N PRO A 233 7.00 -20.99 -4.25
CA PRO A 233 7.36 -21.01 -5.66
C PRO A 233 6.33 -20.38 -6.58
N ASP A 234 5.05 -20.72 -6.40
CA ASP A 234 3.96 -20.17 -7.21
C ASP A 234 3.77 -18.68 -6.99
N ALA A 235 3.81 -18.25 -5.73
CA ALA A 235 3.66 -16.84 -5.38
C ALA A 235 4.78 -15.99 -6.00
N LEU A 236 6.03 -16.42 -5.90
CA LEU A 236 7.18 -15.71 -6.49
C LEU A 236 7.15 -15.70 -8.01
N ALA A 237 6.82 -16.82 -8.63
CA ALA A 237 6.71 -16.92 -10.08
C ALA A 237 5.52 -16.14 -10.63
N SER A 238 4.39 -16.14 -9.93
CA SER A 238 3.21 -15.33 -10.30
C SER A 238 3.53 -13.84 -10.24
N THR A 239 4.30 -13.40 -9.25
CA THR A 239 4.80 -12.03 -9.16
C THR A 239 5.70 -11.68 -10.36
N ALA A 240 6.62 -12.55 -10.71
CA ALA A 240 7.49 -12.37 -11.87
C ALA A 240 6.69 -12.35 -13.18
N ASN A 241 5.70 -13.25 -13.33
CA ASN A 241 4.79 -13.26 -14.46
C ASN A 241 4.00 -11.95 -14.57
N PHE A 242 3.48 -11.44 -13.43
CA PHE A 242 2.80 -10.14 -13.40
C PHE A 242 3.70 -9.03 -13.95
N LEU A 243 4.91 -8.85 -13.40
CA LEU A 243 5.83 -7.81 -13.85
C LEU A 243 6.20 -7.96 -15.33
N SER A 244 6.45 -9.18 -15.80
CA SER A 244 6.71 -9.48 -17.20
C SER A 244 5.53 -9.06 -18.09
N LYS A 245 4.31 -9.46 -17.75
CA LYS A 245 3.08 -9.09 -18.50
C LYS A 245 2.78 -7.59 -18.46
N ARG A 246 3.26 -6.87 -17.44
CA ARG A 246 3.15 -5.40 -17.33
C ARG A 246 4.30 -4.67 -18.03
N GLY A 247 5.11 -5.37 -18.81
CA GLY A 247 6.11 -4.81 -19.73
C GLY A 247 7.49 -4.58 -19.10
N TRP A 248 7.86 -5.40 -18.13
CA TRP A 248 9.23 -5.43 -17.62
C TRP A 248 10.21 -5.67 -18.75
N GLN A 249 11.31 -4.95 -18.74
CA GLN A 249 12.41 -5.05 -19.70
C GLN A 249 13.63 -5.62 -18.99
N SER A 250 13.98 -6.88 -19.31
CA SER A 250 15.14 -7.55 -18.73
C SER A 250 16.42 -6.77 -18.97
N GLY A 251 17.29 -6.71 -17.96
CA GLY A 251 18.55 -6.01 -18.03
C GLY A 251 18.46 -4.48 -17.94
N GLN A 252 17.26 -3.89 -17.89
CA GLN A 252 17.09 -2.46 -17.65
C GLN A 252 16.81 -2.17 -16.18
N PRO A 253 17.32 -1.04 -15.63
CA PRO A 253 16.98 -0.64 -14.26
C PRO A 253 15.52 -0.16 -14.17
N TRP A 254 14.98 -0.10 -12.93
CA TRP A 254 13.74 0.63 -12.69
C TRP A 254 13.94 2.15 -12.82
N GLY A 255 15.12 2.64 -12.41
CA GLY A 255 15.52 4.03 -12.35
C GLY A 255 16.77 4.20 -11.52
N PHE A 256 17.11 5.44 -11.24
CA PHE A 256 18.17 5.85 -10.32
C PHE A 256 17.97 7.30 -9.88
N GLU A 257 18.57 7.62 -8.73
CA GLU A 257 18.58 8.98 -8.20
C GLU A 257 19.46 9.91 -9.03
N VAL A 258 18.99 11.15 -9.23
CA VAL A 258 19.69 12.18 -10.02
C VAL A 258 19.75 13.50 -9.28
N LYS A 259 20.71 14.32 -9.64
CA LYS A 259 20.77 15.75 -9.34
C LYS A 259 20.28 16.53 -10.54
N ILE A 260 19.41 17.51 -10.29
CA ILE A 260 18.93 18.46 -11.29
C ILE A 260 19.64 19.82 -11.08
N PRO A 261 19.89 20.62 -12.13
CA PRO A 261 20.43 21.96 -11.97
C PRO A 261 19.54 22.85 -11.10
N GLN A 262 20.16 23.73 -10.33
CA GLN A 262 19.44 24.73 -9.56
C GLN A 262 18.53 25.57 -10.46
N GLY A 263 17.28 25.74 -10.06
CA GLY A 263 16.29 26.51 -10.84
C GLY A 263 15.68 25.75 -12.02
N MET A 264 16.06 24.50 -12.26
CA MET A 264 15.42 23.69 -13.30
C MET A 264 13.93 23.46 -12.97
N SER A 265 13.05 23.89 -13.88
CA SER A 265 11.61 23.61 -13.73
C SER A 265 11.31 22.12 -13.89
N ILE A 266 10.56 21.59 -12.95
CA ILE A 266 10.01 20.22 -12.97
C ILE A 266 8.51 20.22 -13.33
N SER A 267 7.94 21.38 -13.64
CA SER A 267 6.54 21.49 -14.02
C SER A 267 6.26 20.68 -15.30
N GLY A 268 5.21 19.87 -15.26
CA GLY A 268 4.84 18.98 -16.37
C GLY A 268 5.73 17.73 -16.50
N GLU A 269 6.76 17.56 -15.67
CA GLU A 269 7.53 16.32 -15.62
C GLU A 269 6.79 15.26 -14.79
N GLY A 270 7.20 14.01 -14.94
CA GLY A 270 6.62 12.87 -14.24
C GLY A 270 6.99 11.56 -14.93
N ARG A 271 6.68 10.44 -14.29
CA ARG A 271 7.01 9.11 -14.82
C ARG A 271 6.46 8.83 -16.23
N ARG A 272 5.34 9.47 -16.62
CA ARG A 272 4.73 9.31 -17.95
C ARG A 272 5.35 10.19 -19.03
N ASN A 273 5.91 11.32 -18.66
CA ASN A 273 6.53 12.26 -19.61
C ASN A 273 8.01 11.88 -19.83
N LYS A 274 8.20 10.74 -20.52
CA LYS A 274 9.55 10.22 -20.78
C LYS A 274 10.25 10.97 -21.89
N LYS A 275 11.55 11.23 -21.65
CA LYS A 275 12.48 11.85 -22.61
C LYS A 275 13.72 10.99 -22.70
N SER A 276 14.46 11.12 -23.80
CA SER A 276 15.75 10.41 -23.98
C SER A 276 16.77 10.83 -22.91
N LEU A 277 17.68 9.94 -22.55
CA LEU A 277 18.78 10.27 -21.65
C LEU A 277 19.64 11.41 -22.22
N SER A 278 19.83 11.49 -23.55
CA SER A 278 20.49 12.64 -24.18
C SER A 278 19.78 13.95 -23.88
N SER A 279 18.45 13.98 -23.90
CA SER A 279 17.68 15.17 -23.54
C SER A 279 17.91 15.60 -22.08
N TRP A 280 17.96 14.63 -21.15
CA TRP A 280 18.25 14.89 -19.75
C TRP A 280 19.68 15.40 -19.53
N ILE A 281 20.67 14.80 -20.22
CA ILE A 281 22.07 15.26 -20.20
C ILE A 281 22.16 16.71 -20.69
N ASN A 282 21.52 17.05 -21.82
CA ASN A 282 21.51 18.40 -22.35
C ASN A 282 20.85 19.42 -21.41
N ARG A 283 19.97 18.97 -20.51
CA ARG A 283 19.38 19.79 -19.44
C ARG A 283 20.23 19.86 -18.19
N GLY A 284 21.41 19.25 -18.17
CA GLY A 284 22.34 19.25 -17.06
C GLY A 284 22.01 18.26 -15.93
N VAL A 285 21.14 17.29 -16.18
CA VAL A 285 20.82 16.23 -15.20
C VAL A 285 21.98 15.24 -15.14
N VAL A 286 22.42 14.88 -13.93
CA VAL A 286 23.48 13.91 -13.66
C VAL A 286 23.02 12.89 -12.63
N ARG A 287 23.64 11.72 -12.57
CA ARG A 287 23.36 10.79 -11.44
C ARG A 287 23.77 11.42 -10.12
N ALA A 288 23.07 11.06 -9.04
CA ALA A 288 23.34 11.61 -7.72
C ALA A 288 24.77 11.31 -7.23
N ASP A 289 25.33 10.16 -7.62
CA ASP A 289 26.70 9.74 -7.32
C ASP A 289 27.76 10.35 -8.26
N GLY A 290 27.35 11.20 -9.20
CA GLY A 290 28.25 11.84 -10.19
C GLY A 290 28.58 10.96 -11.40
N SER A 291 28.11 9.73 -11.46
CA SER A 291 28.37 8.85 -12.60
C SER A 291 27.53 9.24 -13.84
N ALA A 292 27.89 8.71 -15.02
CA ALA A 292 27.20 9.01 -16.26
C ALA A 292 25.76 8.46 -16.27
N LEU A 293 24.80 9.17 -16.88
CA LEU A 293 23.42 8.67 -17.06
C LEU A 293 23.39 7.43 -17.96
N VAL A 294 24.22 7.40 -18.99
CA VAL A 294 24.32 6.29 -19.94
C VAL A 294 25.36 5.29 -19.43
N GLN A 295 24.91 4.17 -18.90
CA GLN A 295 25.74 3.08 -18.39
C GLN A 295 25.07 1.72 -18.59
N GLY A 296 25.84 0.65 -18.65
CA GLY A 296 25.35 -0.73 -18.80
C GLY A 296 24.52 -0.87 -20.08
N ASN A 297 23.29 -1.34 -19.94
CA ASN A 297 22.35 -1.55 -21.06
C ASN A 297 21.59 -0.29 -21.48
N LEU A 298 21.91 0.88 -20.90
CA LEU A 298 21.27 2.15 -21.25
C LEU A 298 22.02 2.83 -22.39
N SER A 299 21.28 3.41 -23.33
CA SER A 299 21.79 4.22 -24.43
C SER A 299 21.32 5.67 -24.29
N SER A 300 21.89 6.57 -25.09
CA SER A 300 21.45 7.97 -25.16
C SER A 300 19.97 8.13 -25.55
N SER A 301 19.41 7.18 -26.29
CA SER A 301 18.00 7.13 -26.69
C SER A 301 17.08 6.49 -25.66
N SER A 302 17.59 5.84 -24.61
CA SER A 302 16.77 5.25 -23.55
C SER A 302 15.85 6.29 -22.93
N GLN A 303 14.56 5.92 -22.76
CA GLN A 303 13.49 6.84 -22.36
C GLN A 303 13.27 6.79 -20.84
N ALA A 304 13.40 7.91 -20.16
CA ALA A 304 13.16 8.05 -18.72
C ALA A 304 12.28 9.25 -18.40
N GLY A 305 11.40 9.11 -17.41
CA GLY A 305 10.62 10.20 -16.85
C GLY A 305 11.25 10.73 -15.56
N LEU A 306 11.13 12.02 -15.29
CA LEU A 306 11.63 12.63 -14.06
C LEU A 306 10.57 12.50 -12.97
N LEU A 307 10.89 11.85 -11.88
CA LEU A 307 10.04 11.70 -10.70
C LEU A 307 10.62 12.46 -9.53
N ALA A 308 9.90 13.43 -8.99
CA ALA A 308 10.29 14.25 -7.84
C ALA A 308 9.19 14.23 -6.78
N PRO A 309 9.08 13.15 -5.98
CA PRO A 309 7.91 12.91 -5.12
C PRO A 309 7.79 13.91 -3.96
N ALA A 310 8.86 14.61 -3.62
CA ALA A 310 8.89 15.68 -2.62
C ALA A 310 9.32 17.04 -3.20
N GLY A 311 9.16 17.20 -4.53
CA GLY A 311 9.61 18.40 -5.23
C GLY A 311 11.11 18.43 -5.51
N PRO A 312 11.63 19.58 -6.02
CA PRO A 312 13.00 19.68 -6.49
C PRO A 312 14.06 19.69 -5.37
N ASN A 313 13.65 19.91 -4.13
CA ASN A 313 14.53 20.00 -2.95
C ASN A 313 14.71 18.66 -2.21
N GLY A 314 14.05 17.61 -2.67
CA GLY A 314 14.20 16.25 -2.16
C GLY A 314 14.90 15.33 -3.16
N PRO A 315 14.91 14.01 -2.88
CA PRO A 315 15.38 13.02 -3.84
C PRO A 315 14.58 13.08 -5.15
N VAL A 316 15.29 13.13 -6.27
CA VAL A 316 14.74 13.15 -7.63
C VAL A 316 15.27 11.95 -8.39
N PHE A 317 14.44 11.36 -9.23
CA PHE A 317 14.76 10.12 -9.93
C PHE A 317 14.49 10.24 -11.44
N LEU A 318 15.32 9.57 -12.24
CA LEU A 318 14.94 9.18 -13.59
C LEU A 318 14.41 7.75 -13.54
N VAL A 319 13.16 7.56 -13.97
CA VAL A 319 12.45 6.27 -13.90
C VAL A 319 12.15 5.76 -15.31
N PHE A 320 12.37 4.45 -15.51
CA PHE A 320 12.24 3.75 -16.78
C PHE A 320 10.94 2.92 -16.85
N LYS A 321 10.83 2.07 -17.85
CA LYS A 321 9.67 1.20 -18.06
C LYS A 321 9.47 0.21 -16.91
N ASN A 322 10.54 -0.26 -16.29
CA ASN A 322 10.47 -1.19 -15.15
C ASN A 322 9.82 -0.57 -13.91
N PHE A 323 9.98 0.73 -13.71
CA PHE A 323 9.22 1.45 -12.68
C PHE A 323 7.71 1.44 -12.97
N ASP A 324 7.32 1.60 -14.25
CA ASP A 324 5.90 1.53 -14.63
C ASP A 324 5.33 0.13 -14.42
N ALA A 325 6.13 -0.94 -14.63
CA ALA A 325 5.73 -2.31 -14.35
C ALA A 325 5.46 -2.51 -12.84
N ILE A 326 6.37 -2.03 -11.97
CA ILE A 326 6.16 -2.05 -10.51
C ILE A 326 4.96 -1.19 -10.12
N TYR A 327 4.83 0.03 -10.66
CA TYR A 327 3.71 0.93 -10.40
C TYR A 327 2.36 0.29 -10.72
N SER A 328 2.29 -0.57 -11.72
CA SER A 328 1.04 -1.22 -12.13
C SER A 328 0.46 -2.17 -11.07
N TYR A 329 1.25 -2.55 -10.07
CA TYR A 329 0.83 -3.42 -8.97
C TYR A 329 -0.20 -2.73 -8.05
N ASN A 330 0.04 -1.47 -7.67
CA ASN A 330 -0.85 -0.72 -6.77
C ASN A 330 -1.12 0.74 -7.21
N ALA A 331 -0.74 1.13 -8.42
CA ALA A 331 -0.99 2.44 -9.02
C ALA A 331 -0.62 3.68 -8.15
N ALA A 332 0.36 3.56 -7.25
CA ALA A 332 0.90 4.63 -6.42
C ALA A 332 2.42 4.76 -6.62
N GLU A 333 2.92 6.00 -6.77
CA GLU A 333 4.35 6.26 -6.99
C GLU A 333 5.18 5.98 -5.74
N SER A 334 4.64 6.27 -4.54
CA SER A 334 5.27 5.95 -3.26
C SER A 334 5.47 4.44 -3.07
N TYR A 335 4.44 3.65 -3.42
CA TYR A 335 4.50 2.20 -3.41
C TYR A 335 5.55 1.65 -4.39
N ALA A 336 5.53 2.13 -5.63
CA ALA A 336 6.51 1.70 -6.64
C ALA A 336 7.94 2.05 -6.21
N LEU A 337 8.15 3.23 -5.64
CA LEU A 337 9.45 3.66 -5.15
C LEU A 337 9.92 2.83 -3.94
N ALA A 338 9.01 2.41 -3.05
CA ALA A 338 9.34 1.54 -1.93
C ALA A 338 9.86 0.17 -2.41
N ILE A 339 9.19 -0.47 -3.36
CA ILE A 339 9.64 -1.74 -3.95
C ILE A 339 10.98 -1.54 -4.69
N ALA A 340 11.08 -0.52 -5.52
CA ALA A 340 12.27 -0.20 -6.28
C ALA A 340 13.50 0.04 -5.37
N HIS A 341 13.30 0.82 -4.31
CA HIS A 341 14.34 1.09 -3.32
C HIS A 341 14.69 -0.16 -2.50
N LEU A 342 13.70 -0.93 -2.04
CA LEU A 342 13.98 -2.19 -1.34
C LEU A 342 14.75 -3.17 -2.24
N SER A 343 14.39 -3.28 -3.53
CA SER A 343 15.13 -4.10 -4.50
C SER A 343 16.61 -3.66 -4.60
N ASP A 344 16.87 -2.36 -4.67
CA ASP A 344 18.23 -1.82 -4.68
C ASP A 344 18.99 -2.12 -3.38
N ARG A 345 18.34 -1.98 -2.21
CA ARG A 345 18.93 -2.32 -0.91
C ARG A 345 19.27 -3.81 -0.78
N LEU A 346 18.41 -4.67 -1.34
CA LEU A 346 18.67 -6.12 -1.39
C LEU A 346 19.85 -6.47 -2.29
N GLN A 347 20.08 -5.72 -3.38
CA GLN A 347 21.27 -5.81 -4.24
C GLN A 347 22.55 -5.27 -3.57
N GLY A 348 22.46 -4.71 -2.36
CA GLY A 348 23.61 -4.12 -1.67
C GLY A 348 23.87 -2.66 -1.96
N LYS A 349 23.00 -1.98 -2.72
CA LYS A 349 23.09 -0.53 -2.93
C LYS A 349 22.75 0.24 -1.65
N GLY A 350 23.25 1.47 -1.55
CA GLY A 350 23.01 2.38 -0.43
C GLY A 350 21.59 2.94 -0.35
N THR A 351 21.39 3.81 0.63
CA THR A 351 20.20 4.67 0.72
C THR A 351 20.28 5.80 -0.30
N PHE A 352 19.19 6.55 -0.46
CA PHE A 352 19.20 7.77 -1.27
C PHE A 352 20.22 8.77 -0.76
N MET A 353 20.85 9.49 -1.67
CA MET A 353 21.90 10.45 -1.35
C MET A 353 21.34 11.82 -0.94
N ALA A 354 20.24 12.25 -1.56
CA ALA A 354 19.56 13.48 -1.17
C ALA A 354 18.71 13.25 0.07
N THR A 355 18.63 14.26 0.93
CA THR A 355 17.77 14.25 2.12
C THR A 355 16.35 14.64 1.76
N TRP A 356 15.38 14.06 2.44
CA TRP A 356 13.98 14.48 2.34
C TRP A 356 13.80 15.89 2.92
N PRO A 357 12.97 16.75 2.30
CA PRO A 357 12.72 18.11 2.77
C PRO A 357 11.75 18.11 3.96
N THR A 358 12.22 17.64 5.11
CA THR A 358 11.46 17.56 6.35
C THR A 358 12.39 17.79 7.55
N ASP A 359 11.86 18.45 8.57
CA ASP A 359 12.48 18.62 9.88
C ASP A 359 12.14 17.48 10.86
N ASP A 360 11.21 16.58 10.45
CA ASP A 360 10.80 15.41 11.22
C ASP A 360 10.88 14.15 10.33
N PRO A 361 12.08 13.56 10.16
CA PRO A 361 12.24 12.34 9.39
C PRO A 361 11.38 11.19 9.92
N GLY A 362 11.02 10.26 9.03
CA GLY A 362 10.30 9.04 9.39
C GLY A 362 11.13 8.11 10.27
N THR A 363 10.46 7.21 10.96
CA THR A 363 11.07 6.21 11.83
C THR A 363 11.00 4.82 11.22
N SER A 364 12.02 4.01 11.49
CA SER A 364 12.07 2.59 11.17
C SER A 364 11.02 1.79 11.97
N ARG A 365 10.77 0.54 11.59
CA ARG A 365 9.86 -0.33 12.33
C ARG A 365 10.31 -0.56 13.77
N ALA A 366 11.61 -0.73 13.98
CA ALA A 366 12.18 -0.88 15.32
C ALA A 366 11.94 0.37 16.17
N GLU A 367 12.19 1.55 15.64
CA GLU A 367 11.94 2.84 16.31
C GLU A 367 10.45 3.07 16.59
N ARG A 368 9.55 2.62 15.71
CA ARG A 368 8.10 2.66 15.96
C ARG A 368 7.70 1.74 17.11
N ARG A 369 8.30 0.55 17.24
CA ARG A 369 8.12 -0.30 18.43
C ARG A 369 8.62 0.39 19.70
N GLU A 370 9.73 1.10 19.62
CA GLU A 370 10.24 1.89 20.75
C GLU A 370 9.25 2.99 21.16
N ILE A 371 8.70 3.74 20.20
CA ILE A 371 7.63 4.72 20.45
C ILE A 371 6.42 4.06 21.11
N GLN A 372 5.97 2.93 20.59
CA GLN A 372 4.84 2.17 21.15
C GLN A 372 5.14 1.73 22.59
N GLN A 373 6.35 1.25 22.88
CA GLN A 373 6.75 0.88 24.23
C GLN A 373 6.75 2.08 25.20
N PHE A 374 7.24 3.25 24.75
CA PHE A 374 7.16 4.47 25.53
C PHE A 374 5.72 4.88 25.85
N LEU A 375 4.80 4.73 24.90
CA LEU A 375 3.38 5.03 25.09
C LEU A 375 2.72 4.07 26.07
N LEU A 376 2.98 2.76 25.97
CA LEU A 376 2.49 1.75 26.94
C LEU A 376 2.98 2.04 28.33
N ASN A 377 4.28 2.36 28.51
CA ASN A 377 4.87 2.71 29.81
C ASN A 377 4.27 3.99 30.43
N ARG A 378 3.58 4.81 29.63
CA ARG A 378 2.83 6.00 30.05
C ARG A 378 1.34 5.72 30.29
N GLY A 379 0.89 4.46 30.11
CA GLY A 379 -0.48 4.03 30.37
C GLY A 379 -1.45 4.18 29.20
N TYR A 380 -0.96 4.43 27.98
CA TYR A 380 -1.83 4.46 26.81
C TYR A 380 -2.22 3.07 26.33
N ASP A 381 -3.51 2.81 26.09
CA ASP A 381 -3.97 1.58 25.45
C ASP A 381 -3.81 1.69 23.93
N ILE A 382 -2.65 1.33 23.42
CA ILE A 382 -2.33 1.36 21.99
C ILE A 382 -2.40 -0.01 21.30
N GLY A 383 -2.66 -1.07 22.05
CA GLY A 383 -2.61 -2.45 21.57
C GLY A 383 -1.18 -3.03 21.57
N ALA A 384 -0.83 -3.78 20.54
CA ALA A 384 0.46 -4.49 20.46
C ALA A 384 1.63 -3.55 20.09
N VAL A 385 2.84 -3.91 20.52
CA VAL A 385 4.11 -3.30 20.10
C VAL A 385 4.61 -4.02 18.85
N ASP A 386 4.04 -3.68 17.71
CA ASP A 386 4.28 -4.35 16.42
C ASP A 386 5.00 -3.47 15.39
N GLY A 387 5.20 -2.18 15.71
CA GLY A 387 5.77 -1.16 14.82
C GLY A 387 4.78 -0.65 13.76
N LEU A 388 3.49 -1.02 13.85
CA LEU A 388 2.43 -0.52 12.99
C LEU A 388 1.68 0.64 13.70
N ILE A 389 1.67 1.80 13.08
CA ILE A 389 1.07 2.99 13.68
C ILE A 389 -0.42 3.06 13.31
N GLY A 390 -1.26 2.46 14.15
CA GLY A 390 -2.71 2.50 14.05
C GLY A 390 -3.32 3.77 14.66
N ASP A 391 -4.65 3.87 14.62
CA ASP A 391 -5.38 5.06 15.07
C ASP A 391 -5.20 5.34 16.57
N LYS A 392 -5.23 4.29 17.43
CA LYS A 392 -4.97 4.43 18.87
C LYS A 392 -3.56 4.98 19.14
N THR A 393 -2.56 4.43 18.44
CA THR A 393 -1.17 4.90 18.56
C THR A 393 -1.04 6.36 18.09
N ARG A 394 -1.67 6.73 16.97
CA ARG A 394 -1.67 8.12 16.47
C ARG A 394 -2.31 9.08 17.47
N GLN A 395 -3.41 8.67 18.11
CA GLN A 395 -4.09 9.49 19.10
C GLN A 395 -3.21 9.68 20.35
N ALA A 396 -2.57 8.62 20.84
CA ALA A 396 -1.62 8.70 21.95
C ALA A 396 -0.43 9.60 21.62
N ILE A 397 0.13 9.49 20.40
CA ILE A 397 1.21 10.39 19.94
C ILE A 397 0.75 11.84 19.95
N ARG A 398 -0.46 12.18 19.45
CA ARG A 398 -0.96 13.56 19.47
C ARG A 398 -1.02 14.12 20.89
N GLN A 399 -1.50 13.34 21.86
CA GLN A 399 -1.57 13.75 23.26
C GLN A 399 -0.17 14.02 23.85
N GLU A 400 0.78 13.15 23.55
CA GLU A 400 2.16 13.32 23.98
C GLU A 400 2.85 14.51 23.29
N GLN A 401 2.59 14.71 22.00
CA GLN A 401 3.09 15.89 21.28
C GLN A 401 2.56 17.19 21.91
N GLN A 402 1.26 17.25 22.28
CA GLN A 402 0.69 18.39 22.99
C GLN A 402 1.35 18.60 24.36
N ARG A 403 1.54 17.52 25.14
CA ARG A 403 2.22 17.57 26.45
C ARG A 403 3.65 18.10 26.32
N LEU A 404 4.34 17.76 25.26
CA LEU A 404 5.74 18.13 24.98
C LEU A 404 5.89 19.48 24.24
N GLY A 405 4.79 20.18 23.95
CA GLY A 405 4.82 21.43 23.17
C GLY A 405 5.16 21.26 21.70
N LEU A 406 5.05 20.05 21.16
CA LEU A 406 5.22 19.76 19.75
C LEU A 406 3.89 19.91 18.99
N SER A 407 3.97 20.10 17.68
CA SER A 407 2.78 20.09 16.81
C SER A 407 2.06 18.73 16.88
N PRO A 408 0.74 18.68 17.20
CA PRO A 408 0.02 17.44 17.44
C PRO A 408 -0.40 16.74 16.14
N THR A 409 0.56 16.33 15.35
CA THR A 409 0.35 15.68 14.04
C THR A 409 -0.09 14.23 14.15
N GLY A 410 0.26 13.54 15.24
CA GLY A 410 0.10 12.10 15.40
C GLY A 410 1.10 11.27 14.59
N ARG A 411 2.12 11.90 14.00
CA ARG A 411 3.18 11.21 13.27
C ARG A 411 4.17 10.58 14.26
N ALA A 412 4.56 9.35 13.97
CA ALA A 412 5.65 8.65 14.66
C ALA A 412 6.98 9.03 13.98
N GLY A 413 7.39 10.29 14.09
CA GLY A 413 8.63 10.80 13.51
C GLY A 413 9.78 10.84 14.49
N GLN A 414 10.94 11.32 14.03
CA GLN A 414 12.14 11.43 14.87
C GLN A 414 12.00 12.47 15.99
N GLN A 415 11.17 13.49 15.82
CA GLN A 415 10.94 14.51 16.85
C GLN A 415 10.31 13.91 18.12
N ILE A 416 9.23 13.14 17.99
CA ILE A 416 8.59 12.51 19.16
C ILE A 416 9.46 11.42 19.78
N LEU A 417 10.16 10.64 18.95
CA LEU A 417 11.10 9.62 19.43
C LEU A 417 12.24 10.26 20.24
N GLY A 418 12.85 11.31 19.70
CA GLY A 418 13.93 12.05 20.38
C GLY A 418 13.47 12.64 21.71
N ALA A 419 12.25 13.21 21.75
CA ALA A 419 11.69 13.73 23.01
C ALA A 419 11.49 12.62 24.05
N PHE A 420 10.99 11.46 23.66
CA PHE A 420 10.82 10.31 24.56
C PHE A 420 12.15 9.77 25.09
N ARG A 421 13.16 9.66 24.22
CA ARG A 421 14.52 9.23 24.62
C ARG A 421 15.14 10.20 25.62
N ASN A 422 14.99 11.51 25.39
CA ASN A 422 15.52 12.54 26.30
C ASN A 422 14.84 12.50 27.68
N GLU A 423 13.51 12.38 27.75
CA GLU A 423 12.79 12.24 29.02
C GLU A 423 13.20 10.96 29.78
N ASN A 424 13.38 9.86 29.05
CA ASN A 424 13.78 8.59 29.68
C ASN A 424 15.22 8.67 30.23
N ALA A 425 16.14 9.29 29.50
CA ALA A 425 17.50 9.52 29.96
C ALA A 425 17.54 10.39 31.23
N GLN A 426 16.74 11.45 31.31
CA GLN A 426 16.63 12.32 32.49
C GLN A 426 16.10 11.56 33.72
N ARG A 427 15.13 10.64 33.55
CA ARG A 427 14.59 9.81 34.63
C ARG A 427 15.59 8.79 35.17
N MET A 428 16.51 8.31 34.33
CA MET A 428 17.55 7.36 34.73
C MET A 428 18.70 8.02 35.51
N MET A 429 18.83 9.34 35.44
CA MET A 429 19.86 10.12 36.15
C MET A 429 19.38 10.64 37.49
N GLN A 430 18.09 10.52 37.81
CA GLN A 430 17.47 10.85 39.11
C GLN A 430 17.34 9.62 40.01
#